data_6aa66682e9037eda5ca70082a4fef466
#
_entry.id   6aa66682e9037eda5ca70082a4fef466
#
_cell.length_a   1.000
_cell.length_b   1.000
_cell.length_c   1.000
_cell.angle_alpha   90.00
_cell.angle_beta   90.00
_cell.angle_gamma   90.00
#
_symmetry.space_group_name_H-M   'P 1'
#
loop_
_entity.id
_entity.type
_entity.pdbx_description
1 polymer ?
#
loop_
_entity_poly.entity_id
_entity_poly.type
_entity_poly.pdbx_seq_one_letter_code
_entity_poly.pdbx_strand_id
1 'polypeptide(L)'
;MVNKLMAAAVLAALCAAPALAQNAMSGDSMSSMKADPMVGGAPMMANETIVQNASKAPNLTTLVSLVKKAGLVATLSGPGPFTVFAPTNEAFDKIPKATLTTVGNDPETLKKVLTYHVVSGKFDAATIVAKIKAGGGKATLTTVEGGPLTAELDGSSVVLVDEKGGKATVTTADVYQSNGVVHVIDSVLMP
;
A
#
# COMPACT_ATOMS: atom_id res chain seq x y z
N MET A 1 -13.93 74.89 8.95
CA MET A 1 -13.74 75.87 7.85
C MET A 1 -13.58 75.02 6.59
N VAL A 2 -14.71 74.79 5.86
CA VAL A 2 -15.04 75.54 4.62
C VAL A 2 -13.96 75.35 3.56
N ASN A 3 -14.17 74.64 2.44
CA ASN A 3 -15.04 74.87 1.31
C ASN A 3 -14.75 73.75 0.26
N LYS A 4 -15.76 73.14 -0.30
CA LYS A 4 -16.53 73.53 -1.53
C LYS A 4 -15.87 73.12 -2.86
N LEU A 5 -16.52 72.18 -3.53
CA LEU A 5 -17.19 72.26 -4.86
C LEU A 5 -16.31 72.32 -6.11
N MET A 6 -16.43 71.48 -7.05
CA MET A 6 -17.25 71.46 -8.28
C MET A 6 -16.79 70.29 -9.12
N ALA A 7 -17.55 69.30 -9.47
CA ALA A 7 -18.47 69.21 -10.61
C ALA A 7 -17.87 69.50 -11.99
N ALA A 8 -17.73 68.48 -12.79
CA ALA A 8 -18.03 68.49 -14.23
C ALA A 8 -18.19 67.08 -14.78
N ALA A 9 -19.36 66.82 -15.29
CA ALA A 9 -19.71 65.68 -16.14
C ALA A 9 -19.22 65.97 -17.57
N VAL A 10 -18.96 64.85 -18.32
CA VAL A 10 -19.20 64.72 -19.76
C VAL A 10 -18.93 63.24 -20.10
N LEU A 11 -19.93 62.46 -20.36
CA LEU A 11 -20.54 62.00 -21.62
C LEU A 11 -19.80 60.88 -22.35
N ALA A 12 -20.42 59.73 -22.30
CA ALA A 12 -20.67 58.71 -23.35
C ALA A 12 -19.54 58.29 -24.30
N ALA A 13 -19.25 56.99 -24.22
CA ALA A 13 -19.10 56.17 -25.44
C ALA A 13 -19.47 54.72 -25.12
N LEU A 14 -20.58 54.35 -25.70
CA LEU A 14 -21.15 53.04 -25.81
C LEU A 14 -20.25 52.21 -26.74
N CYS A 15 -19.57 51.18 -26.24
CA CYS A 15 -19.02 50.10 -27.05
C CYS A 15 -19.44 48.77 -26.43
N ALA A 16 -20.44 48.20 -27.04
CA ALA A 16 -20.85 46.83 -26.86
C ALA A 16 -19.71 45.91 -27.35
N ALA A 17 -19.14 45.17 -26.45
CA ALA A 17 -18.32 44.00 -26.76
C ALA A 17 -19.05 42.75 -26.26
N PRO A 18 -19.14 41.67 -27.09
CA PRO A 18 -19.90 40.46 -26.77
C PRO A 18 -19.25 39.74 -25.60
N ALA A 19 -20.09 39.31 -24.69
CA ALA A 19 -19.73 38.37 -23.63
C ALA A 19 -19.23 37.07 -24.24
N LEU A 20 -17.92 36.88 -24.27
CA LEU A 20 -17.34 35.55 -24.34
C LEU A 20 -17.57 34.95 -22.96
N ALA A 21 -18.49 33.98 -22.92
CA ALA A 21 -18.67 33.09 -21.81
C ALA A 21 -17.33 32.37 -21.58
N GLN A 22 -16.52 32.87 -20.67
CA GLN A 22 -15.45 32.09 -20.06
C GLN A 22 -16.14 31.04 -19.22
N ASN A 23 -16.25 29.87 -19.83
CA ASN A 23 -16.51 28.65 -19.12
C ASN A 23 -15.42 28.52 -18.04
N ALA A 24 -15.74 28.95 -16.84
CA ALA A 24 -14.95 28.68 -15.67
C ALA A 24 -15.00 27.14 -15.49
N MET A 25 -14.09 26.45 -16.13
CA MET A 25 -13.73 25.09 -15.74
C MET A 25 -13.31 25.19 -14.28
N SER A 26 -14.23 24.73 -13.46
CA SER A 26 -14.04 24.43 -12.05
C SER A 26 -12.67 23.81 -11.88
N GLY A 27 -11.86 24.44 -11.03
CA GLY A 27 -10.58 23.92 -10.62
C GLY A 27 -10.74 22.48 -10.21
N ASP A 28 -10.26 21.65 -11.07
CA ASP A 28 -9.98 20.27 -10.80
C ASP A 28 -9.09 20.25 -9.56
N SER A 29 -9.62 19.71 -8.50
CA SER A 29 -8.86 19.37 -7.32
C SER A 29 -7.72 18.50 -7.83
N MET A 30 -6.54 19.07 -7.99
CA MET A 30 -5.30 18.34 -8.05
C MET A 30 -5.12 17.67 -6.68
N SER A 31 -5.91 16.63 -6.41
CA SER A 31 -5.52 15.57 -5.51
C SER A 31 -4.14 15.17 -5.98
N SER A 32 -3.15 15.42 -5.16
CA SER A 32 -1.78 14.98 -5.37
C SER A 32 -1.82 13.55 -5.89
N MET A 33 -1.66 13.37 -7.19
CA MET A 33 -1.39 12.07 -7.78
C MET A 33 0.01 11.69 -7.26
N LYS A 34 0.03 11.15 -6.04
CA LYS A 34 1.16 10.39 -5.59
C LYS A 34 1.30 9.29 -6.63
N ALA A 35 2.35 9.36 -7.44
CA ALA A 35 2.58 8.40 -8.49
C ALA A 35 2.38 7.00 -7.92
N ASP A 36 1.57 6.19 -8.60
CA ASP A 36 1.30 4.83 -8.14
C ASP A 36 2.64 4.10 -7.93
N PRO A 37 2.87 3.51 -6.76
CA PRO A 37 4.13 2.83 -6.49
C PRO A 37 4.30 1.68 -7.48
N MET A 38 5.51 1.54 -8.03
CA MET A 38 5.83 0.46 -8.94
C MET A 38 6.37 -0.74 -8.19
N VAL A 39 5.82 -1.91 -8.45
CA VAL A 39 6.28 -3.19 -7.90
C VAL A 39 6.65 -4.11 -9.06
N GLY A 40 7.93 -4.49 -9.14
CA GLY A 40 8.45 -5.31 -10.23
C GLY A 40 8.30 -4.68 -11.62
N GLY A 41 8.20 -3.35 -11.72
CA GLY A 41 7.99 -2.66 -12.98
C GLY A 41 6.53 -2.51 -13.39
N ALA A 42 5.58 -3.01 -12.59
CA ALA A 42 4.14 -2.82 -12.80
C ALA A 42 3.59 -1.71 -11.88
N PRO A 43 2.78 -0.78 -12.38
CA PRO A 43 2.12 0.22 -11.55
C PRO A 43 1.03 -0.44 -10.69
N MET A 44 1.00 -0.10 -9.40
CA MET A 44 0.02 -0.60 -8.44
C MET A 44 -1.08 0.42 -8.27
N MET A 45 -2.21 0.19 -8.89
CA MET A 45 -3.34 1.12 -8.87
C MET A 45 -4.09 1.06 -7.55
N ALA A 46 -4.25 2.22 -6.88
CA ALA A 46 -4.92 2.31 -5.59
C ALA A 46 -6.43 1.94 -5.63
N ASN A 47 -7.05 1.95 -6.78
CA ASN A 47 -8.45 1.56 -6.99
C ASN A 47 -8.67 0.07 -7.20
N GLU A 48 -7.61 -0.71 -7.33
CA GLU A 48 -7.67 -2.16 -7.49
C GLU A 48 -7.45 -2.88 -6.15
N THR A 49 -7.91 -4.13 -6.08
CA THR A 49 -7.69 -4.98 -4.91
C THR A 49 -6.26 -5.51 -4.88
N ILE A 50 -5.81 -5.95 -3.70
CA ILE A 50 -4.49 -6.54 -3.47
C ILE A 50 -4.21 -7.67 -4.48
N VAL A 51 -5.17 -8.54 -4.73
CA VAL A 51 -5.00 -9.68 -5.64
C VAL A 51 -4.91 -9.25 -7.10
N GLN A 52 -5.69 -8.26 -7.51
CA GLN A 52 -5.66 -7.74 -8.88
C GLN A 52 -4.30 -7.11 -9.20
N ASN A 53 -3.82 -6.25 -8.34
CA ASN A 53 -2.51 -5.62 -8.51
C ASN A 53 -1.36 -6.62 -8.42
N ALA A 54 -1.38 -7.54 -7.43
CA ALA A 54 -0.37 -8.57 -7.30
C ALA A 54 -0.29 -9.47 -8.57
N SER A 55 -1.43 -9.70 -9.22
CA SER A 55 -1.48 -10.49 -10.47
C SER A 55 -0.79 -9.81 -11.65
N LYS A 56 -0.64 -8.49 -11.60
CA LYS A 56 0.06 -7.70 -12.63
C LYS A 56 1.56 -7.58 -12.37
N ALA A 57 1.99 -7.80 -11.13
CA ALA A 57 3.38 -7.68 -10.72
C ALA A 57 4.18 -8.92 -11.12
N PRO A 58 5.15 -8.81 -12.03
CA PRO A 58 5.93 -9.95 -12.50
C PRO A 58 6.82 -10.57 -11.41
N ASN A 59 7.15 -9.82 -10.38
CA ASN A 59 7.93 -10.29 -9.23
C ASN A 59 7.11 -10.93 -8.11
N LEU A 60 5.77 -10.99 -8.23
CA LEU A 60 4.86 -11.60 -7.24
C LEU A 60 4.09 -12.81 -7.79
N THR A 61 4.48 -13.35 -8.93
CA THR A 61 3.78 -14.44 -9.61
C THR A 61 3.72 -15.72 -8.77
N THR A 62 4.78 -16.04 -8.05
CA THR A 62 4.84 -17.20 -7.12
C THR A 62 3.84 -17.01 -5.99
N LEU A 63 3.80 -15.84 -5.35
CA LEU A 63 2.84 -15.52 -4.30
C LEU A 63 1.40 -15.67 -4.79
N VAL A 64 1.07 -15.09 -5.94
CA VAL A 64 -0.28 -15.17 -6.52
C VAL A 64 -0.69 -16.61 -6.82
N SER A 65 0.22 -17.43 -7.33
CA SER A 65 -0.02 -18.85 -7.59
C SER A 65 -0.32 -19.62 -6.30
N LEU A 66 0.43 -19.33 -5.23
CA LEU A 66 0.22 -19.96 -3.92
C LEU A 66 -1.08 -19.51 -3.26
N VAL A 67 -1.43 -18.22 -3.37
CA VAL A 67 -2.71 -17.66 -2.87
C VAL A 67 -3.90 -18.31 -3.58
N LYS A 68 -3.81 -18.50 -4.91
CA LYS A 68 -4.84 -19.22 -5.69
C LYS A 68 -4.95 -20.68 -5.25
N LYS A 69 -3.82 -21.35 -5.06
CA LYS A 69 -3.76 -22.76 -4.62
C LYS A 69 -4.34 -22.95 -3.21
N ALA A 70 -4.09 -21.99 -2.31
CA ALA A 70 -4.63 -21.99 -0.94
C ALA A 70 -6.11 -21.57 -0.86
N GLY A 71 -6.72 -21.14 -1.95
CA GLY A 71 -8.10 -20.64 -1.96
C GLY A 71 -8.33 -19.31 -1.22
N LEU A 72 -7.27 -18.56 -0.97
CA LEU A 72 -7.30 -17.29 -0.20
C LEU A 72 -7.64 -16.07 -1.05
N VAL A 73 -7.87 -16.22 -2.35
CA VAL A 73 -8.21 -15.13 -3.28
C VAL A 73 -9.45 -14.38 -2.78
N ALA A 74 -10.51 -15.09 -2.40
CA ALA A 74 -11.73 -14.49 -1.90
C ALA A 74 -11.51 -13.72 -0.59
N THR A 75 -10.71 -14.25 0.33
CA THR A 75 -10.36 -13.62 1.60
C THR A 75 -9.57 -12.33 1.39
N LEU A 76 -8.56 -12.36 0.52
CA LEU A 76 -7.72 -11.20 0.23
C LEU A 76 -8.37 -10.19 -0.73
N SER A 77 -9.48 -10.55 -1.38
CA SER A 77 -10.32 -9.64 -2.18
C SER A 77 -11.51 -9.11 -1.40
N GLY A 78 -11.70 -9.57 -0.17
CA GLY A 78 -12.79 -9.16 0.71
C GLY A 78 -12.66 -7.70 1.18
N PRO A 79 -13.71 -7.19 1.84
CA PRO A 79 -13.68 -5.86 2.41
C PRO A 79 -12.67 -5.82 3.58
N GLY A 80 -11.55 -5.07 3.33
CA GLY A 80 -10.50 -4.85 4.33
C GLY A 80 -10.93 -3.96 5.49
N PRO A 81 -10.02 -3.31 6.15
CA PRO A 81 -8.64 -3.11 5.71
C PRO A 81 -7.68 -4.25 6.08
N PHE A 82 -6.83 -4.63 5.13
CA PHE A 82 -5.76 -5.59 5.36
C PHE A 82 -4.40 -4.97 5.09
N THR A 83 -3.38 -5.45 5.81
CA THR A 83 -1.98 -5.19 5.48
C THR A 83 -1.35 -6.50 5.06
N VAL A 84 -0.82 -6.55 3.85
CA VAL A 84 -0.20 -7.76 3.30
C VAL A 84 1.29 -7.54 3.11
N PHE A 85 2.08 -8.42 3.69
CA PHE A 85 3.51 -8.48 3.45
C PHE A 85 3.76 -9.46 2.30
N ALA A 86 4.05 -8.92 1.11
CA ALA A 86 4.17 -9.68 -0.13
C ALA A 86 5.63 -10.04 -0.41
N PRO A 87 6.04 -11.31 -0.23
CA PRO A 87 7.37 -11.76 -0.60
C PRO A 87 7.52 -11.82 -2.12
N THR A 88 8.66 -11.37 -2.62
CA THR A 88 9.01 -11.46 -4.05
C THR A 88 9.33 -12.89 -4.48
N ASN A 89 9.39 -13.15 -5.79
CA ASN A 89 9.85 -14.44 -6.30
C ASN A 89 11.24 -14.79 -5.76
N GLU A 90 12.15 -13.81 -5.68
CA GLU A 90 13.49 -13.97 -5.10
C GLU A 90 13.45 -14.35 -3.61
N ALA A 91 12.43 -13.88 -2.87
CA ALA A 91 12.22 -14.28 -1.48
C ALA A 91 11.92 -15.78 -1.36
N PHE A 92 11.16 -16.32 -2.30
CA PHE A 92 10.88 -17.76 -2.35
C PHE A 92 12.10 -18.57 -2.79
N ASP A 93 12.98 -18.02 -3.63
CA ASP A 93 14.21 -18.69 -4.06
C ASP A 93 15.24 -18.85 -2.92
N LYS A 94 15.15 -18.01 -1.88
CA LYS A 94 15.96 -18.14 -0.66
C LYS A 94 15.53 -19.34 0.20
N ILE A 95 14.32 -19.86 0.02
CA ILE A 95 13.82 -21.02 0.75
C ILE A 95 14.33 -22.31 0.10
N PRO A 96 14.81 -23.30 0.87
CA PRO A 96 15.15 -24.61 0.32
C PRO A 96 13.96 -25.18 -0.46
N LYS A 97 14.21 -25.65 -1.68
CA LYS A 97 13.15 -26.20 -2.55
C LYS A 97 12.35 -27.33 -1.89
N ALA A 98 13.00 -28.12 -1.02
CA ALA A 98 12.32 -29.14 -0.24
C ALA A 98 11.25 -28.55 0.68
N THR A 99 11.56 -27.48 1.40
CA THR A 99 10.63 -26.77 2.29
C THR A 99 9.49 -26.14 1.49
N LEU A 100 9.82 -25.47 0.37
CA LEU A 100 8.82 -24.88 -0.50
C LEU A 100 7.88 -25.93 -1.09
N THR A 101 8.39 -27.09 -1.47
CA THR A 101 7.59 -28.21 -1.97
C THR A 101 6.69 -28.78 -0.87
N THR A 102 7.21 -28.94 0.34
CA THR A 102 6.43 -29.44 1.49
C THR A 102 5.29 -28.48 1.82
N VAL A 103 5.59 -27.20 1.98
CA VAL A 103 4.58 -26.16 2.24
C VAL A 103 3.58 -26.04 1.07
N GLY A 104 4.07 -26.09 -0.16
CA GLY A 104 3.23 -25.97 -1.35
C GLY A 104 2.32 -27.18 -1.61
N ASN A 105 2.65 -28.36 -1.07
CA ASN A 105 1.85 -29.59 -1.20
C ASN A 105 0.88 -29.79 -0.04
N ASP A 106 1.13 -29.14 1.11
CA ASP A 106 0.23 -29.15 2.24
C ASP A 106 -0.61 -27.84 2.25
N PRO A 107 -1.90 -27.94 1.88
CA PRO A 107 -2.76 -26.76 1.77
C PRO A 107 -3.01 -26.08 3.12
N GLU A 108 -2.95 -26.81 4.23
CA GLU A 108 -3.13 -26.21 5.56
C GLU A 108 -1.89 -25.41 5.97
N THR A 109 -0.71 -25.97 5.83
CA THR A 109 0.55 -25.27 6.09
C THR A 109 0.70 -24.07 5.15
N LEU A 110 0.35 -24.23 3.87
CA LEU A 110 0.37 -23.13 2.91
C LEU A 110 -0.57 -22.00 3.34
N LYS A 111 -1.79 -22.35 3.77
CA LYS A 111 -2.75 -21.37 4.27
C LYS A 111 -2.23 -20.64 5.51
N LYS A 112 -1.65 -21.36 6.48
CA LYS A 112 -1.03 -20.77 7.67
C LYS A 112 0.07 -19.78 7.30
N VAL A 113 1.02 -20.19 6.47
CA VAL A 113 2.10 -19.31 6.00
C VAL A 113 1.54 -18.06 5.31
N LEU A 114 0.57 -18.20 4.42
CA LEU A 114 -0.01 -17.06 3.71
C LEU A 114 -0.82 -16.13 4.64
N THR A 115 -1.58 -16.67 5.59
CA THR A 115 -2.33 -15.86 6.57
C THR A 115 -1.41 -15.21 7.61
N TYR A 116 -0.24 -15.79 7.86
CA TYR A 116 0.82 -15.18 8.66
C TYR A 116 1.42 -13.93 8.00
N HIS A 117 1.41 -13.85 6.67
CA HIS A 117 1.82 -12.66 5.92
C HIS A 117 0.73 -11.57 5.86
N VAL A 118 -0.43 -11.82 6.42
CA VAL A 118 -1.55 -10.88 6.43
C VAL A 118 -1.82 -10.41 7.84
N VAL A 119 -1.85 -9.10 8.03
CA VAL A 119 -2.20 -8.47 9.31
C VAL A 119 -3.55 -7.79 9.16
N SER A 120 -4.42 -8.00 10.15
CA SER A 120 -5.72 -7.34 10.21
C SER A 120 -5.54 -5.86 10.58
N GLY A 121 -6.04 -4.98 9.73
CA GLY A 121 -5.93 -3.53 9.88
C GLY A 121 -5.10 -2.87 8.78
N LYS A 122 -5.17 -1.55 8.72
CA LYS A 122 -4.37 -0.74 7.79
C LYS A 122 -3.13 -0.22 8.52
N PHE A 123 -2.00 -0.80 8.22
CA PHE A 123 -0.70 -0.38 8.75
C PHE A 123 0.17 0.11 7.58
N ASP A 124 0.29 1.42 7.44
CA ASP A 124 1.29 2.03 6.57
C ASP A 124 2.66 2.07 7.28
N ALA A 125 3.71 2.34 6.53
CA ALA A 125 5.06 2.40 7.06
C ALA A 125 5.19 3.42 8.20
N ALA A 126 4.50 4.56 8.11
CA ALA A 126 4.50 5.59 9.14
C ALA A 126 3.89 5.06 10.44
N THR A 127 2.77 4.35 10.36
CA THR A 127 2.10 3.73 11.52
C THR A 127 2.96 2.63 12.13
N ILE A 128 3.58 1.78 11.30
CA ILE A 128 4.50 0.72 11.77
C ILE A 128 5.68 1.36 12.51
N VAL A 129 6.33 2.36 11.91
CA VAL A 129 7.46 3.07 12.51
C VAL A 129 7.06 3.77 13.82
N ALA A 130 5.88 4.40 13.88
CA ALA A 130 5.37 5.02 15.10
C ALA A 130 5.16 3.98 16.22
N LYS A 131 4.59 2.81 15.89
CA LYS A 131 4.43 1.70 16.83
C LYS A 131 5.78 1.15 17.32
N ILE A 132 6.75 1.00 16.43
CA ILE A 132 8.11 0.55 16.79
C ILE A 132 8.76 1.54 17.76
N LYS A 133 8.67 2.84 17.48
CA LYS A 133 9.21 3.88 18.37
C LYS A 133 8.51 3.89 19.73
N ALA A 134 7.19 3.76 19.75
CA ALA A 134 6.41 3.69 20.99
C ALA A 134 6.70 2.41 21.79
N GLY A 135 7.03 1.31 21.12
CA GLY A 135 7.35 0.03 21.72
C GLY A 135 8.83 -0.16 22.09
N GLY A 136 9.63 0.93 22.11
CA GLY A 136 11.04 0.85 22.49
C GLY A 136 11.94 0.17 21.47
N GLY A 137 11.60 0.29 20.18
CA GLY A 137 12.38 -0.28 19.08
C GLY A 137 11.76 -1.52 18.43
N LYS A 138 10.66 -2.01 18.97
CA LYS A 138 9.92 -3.17 18.45
C LYS A 138 8.42 -2.93 18.48
N ALA A 139 7.71 -3.44 17.48
CA ALA A 139 6.25 -3.45 17.45
C ALA A 139 5.76 -4.86 17.16
N THR A 140 4.82 -5.35 17.95
CA THR A 140 4.15 -6.62 17.69
C THR A 140 2.87 -6.35 16.91
N LEU A 141 2.71 -7.01 15.77
CA LEU A 141 1.53 -7.01 14.93
C LEU A 141 0.86 -8.38 15.04
N THR A 142 -0.46 -8.41 15.12
CA THR A 142 -1.20 -9.67 15.13
C THR A 142 -1.58 -10.05 13.70
N THR A 143 -1.14 -11.20 13.27
CA THR A 143 -1.47 -11.74 11.94
C THR A 143 -2.89 -12.31 11.89
N VAL A 144 -3.42 -12.50 10.69
CA VAL A 144 -4.74 -13.13 10.50
C VAL A 144 -4.72 -14.60 10.93
N GLU A 145 -3.56 -15.23 10.89
CA GLU A 145 -3.34 -16.59 11.43
C GLU A 145 -3.48 -16.63 12.95
N GLY A 146 -3.20 -15.52 13.64
CA GLY A 146 -3.25 -15.38 15.08
C GLY A 146 -1.87 -15.30 15.76
N GLY A 147 -0.81 -15.58 15.02
CA GLY A 147 0.56 -15.48 15.52
C GLY A 147 1.07 -14.04 15.60
N PRO A 148 2.01 -13.73 16.50
CA PRO A 148 2.65 -12.44 16.57
C PRO A 148 3.70 -12.30 15.48
N LEU A 149 3.70 -11.15 14.82
CA LEU A 149 4.73 -10.71 13.89
C LEU A 149 5.42 -9.49 14.49
N THR A 150 6.72 -9.57 14.71
CA THR A 150 7.48 -8.46 15.28
C THR A 150 8.04 -7.58 14.16
N ALA A 151 7.80 -6.28 14.23
CA ALA A 151 8.43 -5.29 13.37
C ALA A 151 9.49 -4.53 14.15
N GLU A 152 10.67 -4.37 13.57
CA GLU A 152 11.82 -3.65 14.11
C GLU A 152 12.30 -2.61 13.08
N LEU A 153 13.07 -1.62 13.53
CA LEU A 153 13.77 -0.71 12.63
C LEU A 153 15.24 -1.11 12.54
N ASP A 154 15.69 -1.30 11.31
CA ASP A 154 17.12 -1.42 11.01
C ASP A 154 17.54 -0.21 10.16
N GLY A 155 18.14 0.76 10.86
CA GLY A 155 18.40 2.08 10.26
C GLY A 155 17.11 2.80 9.87
N SER A 156 16.87 2.94 8.58
CA SER A 156 15.65 3.55 8.01
C SER A 156 14.65 2.53 7.46
N SER A 157 14.99 1.25 7.47
CA SER A 157 14.18 0.17 6.90
C SER A 157 13.37 -0.54 8.00
N VAL A 158 12.17 -0.93 7.65
CA VAL A 158 11.36 -1.81 8.51
C VAL A 158 11.77 -3.25 8.25
N VAL A 159 12.11 -3.97 9.30
CA VAL A 159 12.42 -5.39 9.28
C VAL A 159 11.37 -6.14 10.07
N LEU A 160 10.82 -7.16 9.48
CA LEU A 160 9.88 -8.07 10.12
C LEU A 160 10.65 -9.27 10.66
N VAL A 161 10.33 -9.67 11.88
CA VAL A 161 10.93 -10.84 12.53
C VAL A 161 9.82 -11.82 12.87
N ASP A 162 9.92 -13.03 12.36
CA ASP A 162 8.97 -14.10 12.64
C ASP A 162 9.27 -14.82 13.97
N GLU A 163 8.41 -15.73 14.37
CA GLU A 163 8.55 -16.48 15.61
C GLU A 163 9.80 -17.38 15.68
N LYS A 164 10.32 -17.76 14.50
CA LYS A 164 11.54 -18.58 14.38
C LYS A 164 12.83 -17.75 14.34
N GLY A 165 12.70 -16.41 14.39
CA GLY A 165 13.82 -15.48 14.28
C GLY A 165 14.24 -15.19 12.85
N GLY A 166 13.46 -15.60 11.85
CA GLY A 166 13.64 -15.22 10.46
C GLY A 166 13.39 -13.74 10.27
N LYS A 167 14.18 -13.09 9.43
CA LYS A 167 14.08 -11.66 9.14
C LYS A 167 13.70 -11.41 7.71
N ALA A 168 12.76 -10.51 7.50
CA ALA A 168 12.34 -10.03 6.19
C ALA A 168 12.38 -8.51 6.16
N THR A 169 13.12 -7.95 5.21
CA THR A 169 13.23 -6.50 5.04
C THR A 169 12.15 -5.99 4.09
N VAL A 170 11.50 -4.91 4.46
CA VAL A 170 10.55 -4.22 3.59
C VAL A 170 11.33 -3.45 2.51
N THR A 171 11.20 -3.87 1.27
CA THR A 171 11.88 -3.26 0.11
C THR A 171 11.05 -2.16 -0.53
N THR A 172 9.72 -2.34 -0.57
CA THR A 172 8.77 -1.34 -1.05
C THR A 172 7.61 -1.26 -0.06
N ALA A 173 7.42 -0.11 0.53
CA ALA A 173 6.36 0.14 1.50
C ALA A 173 5.23 0.98 0.89
N ASP A 174 4.09 1.03 1.59
CA ASP A 174 2.98 1.93 1.30
C ASP A 174 2.38 1.78 -0.10
N VAL A 175 2.28 0.55 -0.58
CA VAL A 175 1.55 0.24 -1.80
C VAL A 175 0.06 0.17 -1.46
N TYR A 176 -0.63 1.31 -1.62
CA TYR A 176 -2.04 1.43 -1.28
C TYR A 176 -2.92 0.71 -2.31
N GLN A 177 -3.94 0.03 -1.81
CA GLN A 177 -4.92 -0.73 -2.56
C GLN A 177 -6.34 -0.35 -2.08
N SER A 178 -7.37 -0.70 -2.85
CA SER A 178 -8.75 -0.39 -2.49
C SER A 178 -9.20 -1.06 -1.18
N ASN A 179 -8.64 -2.21 -0.85
CA ASN A 179 -8.98 -2.98 0.35
C ASN A 179 -7.83 -3.14 1.35
N GLY A 180 -6.73 -2.40 1.20
CA GLY A 180 -5.62 -2.45 2.16
C GLY A 180 -4.33 -1.82 1.69
N VAL A 181 -3.24 -2.23 2.33
CA VAL A 181 -1.87 -1.80 2.01
C VAL A 181 -1.00 -3.02 1.80
N VAL A 182 -0.12 -2.97 0.83
CA VAL A 182 0.87 -4.01 0.56
C VAL A 182 2.26 -3.47 0.85
N HIS A 183 3.05 -4.24 1.55
CA HIS A 183 4.49 -4.04 1.74
C HIS A 183 5.24 -5.19 1.10
N VAL A 184 6.13 -4.89 0.17
CA VAL A 184 6.94 -5.90 -0.50
C VAL A 184 8.14 -6.22 0.38
N ILE A 185 8.39 -7.51 0.60
CA ILE A 185 9.47 -8.01 1.43
C ILE A 185 10.41 -8.94 0.65
N ASP A 186 11.66 -8.99 1.09
CA ASP A 186 12.75 -9.74 0.44
C ASP A 186 12.91 -11.18 0.94
N SER A 187 12.13 -11.58 1.93
CA SER A 187 12.19 -12.91 2.53
C SER A 187 10.79 -13.38 2.94
N VAL A 188 10.57 -14.69 2.94
CA VAL A 188 9.30 -15.29 3.38
C VAL A 188 9.33 -15.53 4.87
N LEU A 189 8.26 -15.12 5.56
CA LEU A 189 8.08 -15.34 6.99
C LEU A 189 7.48 -16.73 7.25
N MET A 190 7.96 -17.37 8.29
CA MET A 190 7.50 -18.72 8.65
C MET A 190 6.97 -18.75 10.09
N PRO A 191 5.68 -19.10 10.31
CA PRO A 191 5.10 -19.27 11.64
C PRO A 191 5.66 -20.48 12.40
#